data_7d7f772a593a90c978cd7033a40b4089
#
_entry.id   7d7f772a593a90c978cd7033a40b4089
#
_cell.length_a   1.000
_cell.length_b   1.000
_cell.length_c   1.000
_cell.angle_alpha   90.00
_cell.angle_beta   90.00
_cell.angle_gamma   90.00
#
_symmetry.space_group_name_H-M   'P 1'
#
loop_
_entity.id
_entity.type
_entity.pdbx_description
1 polymer ?
#
loop_
_entity_poly.entity_id
_entity_poly.type
_entity_poly.pdbx_seq_one_letter_code
_entity_poly.pdbx_strand_id
1 'polypeptide(L)'
;MQTLHTDVTDSIIRCGIAVHRELGPGLTEFSYQTSLALELDAAGIPYEREPPIVVRYRNVVVGSHRPDFVVDRKVVVELKSVANVDPVFAKQVLTYLRVTNLRVGLLLNFNVASLGSHGIRRFQL
;
A
#
# COMPACT_ATOMS: atom_id res chain seq x y z
N MET A 1 -7.35 15.29 15.61
CA MET A 1 -6.31 14.24 15.46
C MET A 1 -5.29 14.70 14.46
N GLN A 2 -4.03 14.55 14.78
CA GLN A 2 -2.94 14.94 13.88
C GLN A 2 -2.79 13.93 12.75
N THR A 3 -2.60 14.40 11.52
CA THR A 3 -2.30 13.56 10.36
C THR A 3 -0.81 13.19 10.36
N LEU A 4 -0.51 11.90 10.36
CA LEU A 4 0.83 11.37 10.45
C LEU A 4 1.44 11.08 9.07
N HIS A 5 2.75 11.27 8.95
CA HIS A 5 3.55 10.82 7.79
C HIS A 5 3.04 11.34 6.45
N THR A 6 2.49 12.56 6.43
CA THR A 6 1.92 13.17 5.21
C THR A 6 2.96 13.31 4.11
N ASP A 7 4.19 13.63 4.47
CA ASP A 7 5.30 13.73 3.51
C ASP A 7 5.55 12.38 2.80
N VAL A 8 5.52 11.29 3.54
CA VAL A 8 5.72 9.95 2.99
C VAL A 8 4.53 9.53 2.13
N THR A 9 3.30 9.70 2.64
CA THR A 9 2.09 9.30 1.87
C THR A 9 1.94 10.13 0.61
N ASP A 10 2.23 11.44 0.65
CA ASP A 10 2.18 12.29 -0.55
C ASP A 10 3.19 11.82 -1.61
N SER A 11 4.39 11.43 -1.19
CA SER A 11 5.40 10.90 -2.11
C SER A 11 4.97 9.58 -2.74
N ILE A 12 4.39 8.67 -1.96
CA ILE A 12 3.88 7.38 -2.46
C ILE A 12 2.76 7.63 -3.47
N ILE A 13 1.82 8.50 -3.14
CA ILE A 13 0.69 8.83 -4.01
C ILE A 13 1.18 9.45 -5.32
N ARG A 14 2.17 10.32 -5.27
CA ARG A 14 2.77 10.93 -6.46
C ARG A 14 3.39 9.86 -7.36
N CYS A 15 4.12 8.92 -6.78
CA CYS A 15 4.68 7.78 -7.51
C CYS A 15 3.58 6.92 -8.14
N GLY A 16 2.52 6.62 -7.38
CA GLY A 16 1.38 5.85 -7.87
C GLY A 16 0.66 6.54 -9.03
N ILE A 17 0.47 7.85 -8.94
CA ILE A 17 -0.14 8.64 -10.02
C ILE A 17 0.73 8.61 -11.27
N ALA A 18 2.05 8.69 -11.14
CA ALA A 18 2.97 8.61 -12.28
C ALA A 18 2.84 7.26 -12.99
N VAL A 19 2.79 6.17 -12.23
CA VAL A 19 2.58 4.82 -12.77
C VAL A 19 1.24 4.74 -13.51
N HIS A 20 0.17 5.21 -12.88
CA HIS A 20 -1.17 5.11 -13.44
C HIS A 20 -1.34 5.95 -14.71
N ARG A 21 -0.71 7.11 -14.78
CA ARG A 21 -0.73 7.94 -15.99
C ARG A 21 -0.07 7.24 -17.17
N GLU A 22 1.01 6.51 -16.93
CA GLU A 22 1.72 5.80 -17.98
C GLU A 22 1.01 4.54 -18.41
N LEU A 23 0.54 3.72 -17.45
CA LEU A 23 0.03 2.38 -17.72
C LEU A 23 -1.49 2.31 -17.86
N GLY A 24 -2.21 3.23 -17.26
CA GLY A 24 -3.67 3.19 -17.21
C GLY A 24 -4.22 2.05 -16.35
N PRO A 25 -5.56 1.88 -16.33
CA PRO A 25 -6.19 0.75 -15.63
C PRO A 25 -6.09 -0.55 -16.43
N GLY A 26 -6.39 -1.68 -15.78
CA GLY A 26 -6.62 -2.96 -16.46
C GLY A 26 -5.45 -3.93 -16.45
N LEU A 27 -4.31 -3.56 -15.87
CA LEU A 27 -3.19 -4.49 -15.71
C LEU A 27 -3.31 -5.28 -14.42
N THR A 28 -2.40 -6.24 -14.24
CA THR A 28 -2.34 -7.03 -13.01
C THR A 28 -1.68 -6.26 -11.88
N GLU A 29 -1.95 -6.69 -10.64
CA GLU A 29 -1.32 -6.08 -9.45
C GLU A 29 0.20 -6.16 -9.51
N PHE A 30 0.75 -7.26 -10.04
CA PHE A 30 2.19 -7.43 -10.19
C PHE A 30 2.81 -6.32 -11.06
N SER A 31 2.16 -5.96 -12.17
CA SER A 31 2.66 -4.90 -13.04
C SER A 31 2.72 -3.56 -12.32
N TYR A 32 1.70 -3.24 -11.56
CA TYR A 32 1.65 -1.99 -10.78
C TYR A 32 2.65 -2.01 -9.63
N GLN A 33 2.80 -3.15 -8.95
CA GLN A 33 3.76 -3.28 -7.86
C GLN A 33 5.19 -3.07 -8.35
N THR A 34 5.58 -3.71 -9.44
CA THR A 34 6.92 -3.56 -10.00
C THR A 34 7.17 -2.13 -10.47
N SER A 35 6.16 -1.52 -11.11
CA SER A 35 6.27 -0.15 -11.59
C SER A 35 6.38 0.85 -10.45
N LEU A 36 5.60 0.65 -9.37
CA LEU A 36 5.69 1.50 -8.18
C LEU A 36 7.07 1.38 -7.52
N ALA A 37 7.63 0.17 -7.45
CA ALA A 37 8.98 -0.03 -6.93
C ALA A 37 10.01 0.78 -7.71
N LEU A 38 9.91 0.80 -9.05
CA LEU A 38 10.80 1.59 -9.90
C LEU A 38 10.65 3.10 -9.62
N GLU A 39 9.43 3.57 -9.41
CA GLU A 39 9.20 4.99 -9.10
C GLU A 39 9.74 5.35 -7.71
N LEU A 40 9.55 4.49 -6.72
CA LEU A 40 10.10 4.70 -5.38
C LEU A 40 11.63 4.73 -5.42
N ASP A 41 12.24 3.83 -6.18
CA ASP A 41 13.70 3.82 -6.37
C ASP A 41 14.19 5.13 -6.99
N ALA A 42 13.52 5.57 -8.05
CA ALA A 42 13.88 6.82 -8.75
C ALA A 42 13.73 8.04 -7.84
N ALA A 43 12.78 8.01 -6.92
CA ALA A 43 12.55 9.10 -5.96
C ALA A 43 13.47 9.01 -4.73
N GLY A 44 14.27 7.95 -4.60
CA GLY A 44 15.14 7.75 -3.45
C GLY A 44 14.40 7.41 -2.16
N ILE A 45 13.20 6.85 -2.26
CA ILE A 45 12.38 6.51 -1.10
C ILE A 45 12.66 5.06 -0.70
N PRO A 46 13.14 4.80 0.53
CA PRO A 46 13.41 3.43 0.96
C PRO A 46 12.12 2.66 1.20
N TYR A 47 12.12 1.39 0.85
CA TYR A 47 10.96 0.52 1.04
C TYR A 47 11.39 -0.94 1.16
N GLU A 48 10.51 -1.75 1.72
CA GLU A 48 10.58 -3.19 1.66
C GLU A 48 9.42 -3.69 0.79
N ARG A 49 9.71 -4.53 -0.18
CA ARG A 49 8.71 -5.13 -1.07
C ARG A 49 8.33 -6.49 -0.54
N GLU A 50 7.04 -6.70 -0.31
CA GLU A 50 6.47 -7.93 0.22
C GLU A 50 7.17 -8.41 1.50
N PRO A 51 7.38 -7.52 2.49
CA PRO A 51 8.00 -7.97 3.73
C PRO A 51 7.10 -8.97 4.45
N PRO A 52 7.65 -10.07 4.98
CA PRO A 52 6.84 -11.03 5.72
C PRO A 52 6.36 -10.42 7.04
N ILE A 53 5.07 -10.53 7.30
CA ILE A 53 4.43 -10.14 8.56
C ILE A 53 3.94 -11.41 9.22
N VAL A 54 4.44 -11.67 10.45
CA VAL A 54 4.11 -12.87 11.20
C VAL A 54 3.06 -12.52 12.25
N VAL A 55 1.95 -13.23 12.24
CA VAL A 55 0.90 -13.11 13.26
C VAL A 55 1.11 -14.20 14.30
N ARG A 56 1.19 -13.79 15.58
CA ARG A 56 1.38 -14.70 16.70
C ARG A 56 0.19 -14.68 17.63
N TYR A 57 -0.11 -15.85 18.16
CA TYR A 57 -1.08 -16.02 19.24
C TYR A 57 -0.44 -16.90 20.31
N ARG A 58 -0.31 -16.38 21.53
CA ARG A 58 0.38 -17.05 22.63
C ARG A 58 1.78 -17.55 22.22
N ASN A 59 2.53 -16.68 21.55
CA ASN A 59 3.89 -16.95 21.04
C ASN A 59 3.97 -18.04 19.97
N VAL A 60 2.83 -18.48 19.43
CA VAL A 60 2.77 -19.44 18.32
C VAL A 60 2.45 -18.68 17.05
N VAL A 61 3.19 -18.95 15.98
CA VAL A 61 2.90 -18.40 14.66
C VAL A 61 1.61 -19.01 14.14
N VAL A 62 0.59 -18.19 13.96
CA VAL A 62 -0.73 -18.64 13.47
C VAL A 62 -1.04 -18.12 12.07
N GLY A 63 -0.21 -17.23 11.53
CA GLY A 63 -0.38 -16.72 10.18
C GLY A 63 0.86 -15.98 9.71
N SER A 64 0.95 -15.85 8.40
CA SER A 64 2.01 -15.06 7.76
C SER A 64 1.40 -14.37 6.55
N HIS A 65 1.67 -13.08 6.41
CA HIS A 65 1.15 -12.24 5.32
C HIS A 65 2.27 -11.41 4.74
N ARG A 66 2.06 -10.94 3.50
CA ARG A 66 3.02 -10.09 2.80
C ARG A 66 2.28 -8.93 2.17
N PRO A 67 2.21 -7.75 2.84
CA PRO A 67 1.71 -6.55 2.17
C PRO A 67 2.60 -6.23 0.98
N ASP A 68 2.09 -5.46 0.01
CA ASP A 68 2.88 -5.14 -1.17
C ASP A 68 4.13 -4.35 -0.82
N PHE A 69 4.01 -3.36 0.07
CA PHE A 69 5.15 -2.57 0.53
C PHE A 69 5.00 -2.13 1.98
N VAL A 70 6.14 -1.97 2.64
CA VAL A 70 6.28 -1.07 3.78
C VAL A 70 7.29 0.01 3.36
N VAL A 71 6.83 1.25 3.31
CA VAL A 71 7.60 2.38 2.80
C VAL A 71 8.16 3.20 3.95
N ASP A 72 9.45 3.45 3.91
CA ASP A 72 10.21 4.27 4.88
C ASP A 72 9.97 3.82 6.33
N ARG A 73 9.71 2.53 6.55
CA ARG A 73 9.36 1.93 7.85
C ARG A 73 8.18 2.61 8.55
N LYS A 74 7.32 3.28 7.80
CA LYS A 74 6.23 4.09 8.34
C LYS A 74 4.87 3.78 7.76
N VAL A 75 4.78 3.40 6.49
CA VAL A 75 3.51 3.29 5.77
C VAL A 75 3.38 1.92 5.12
N VAL A 76 2.32 1.20 5.46
CA VAL A 76 1.93 -0.03 4.77
C VAL A 76 1.18 0.36 3.50
N VAL A 77 1.55 -0.25 2.36
CA VAL A 77 0.90 0.01 1.07
C VAL A 77 0.39 -1.31 0.50
N GLU A 78 -0.90 -1.34 0.18
CA GLU A 78 -1.56 -2.43 -0.54
C GLU A 78 -2.04 -1.94 -1.89
N LEU A 79 -1.76 -2.73 -2.93
CA LEU A 79 -2.19 -2.46 -4.30
C LEU A 79 -3.30 -3.42 -4.70
N LYS A 80 -4.28 -2.90 -5.42
CA LYS A 80 -5.35 -3.69 -6.01
C LYS A 80 -5.57 -3.26 -7.46
N SER A 81 -6.12 -4.18 -8.25
CA SER A 81 -6.57 -3.91 -9.61
C SER A 81 -7.90 -4.60 -9.81
N VAL A 82 -8.96 -4.03 -9.22
CA VAL A 82 -10.28 -4.65 -9.12
C VAL A 82 -11.38 -3.66 -9.52
N ALA A 83 -12.49 -4.19 -10.07
CA ALA A 83 -13.63 -3.37 -10.46
C ALA A 83 -14.32 -2.76 -9.22
N ASN A 84 -14.45 -3.53 -8.15
CA ASN A 84 -15.06 -3.09 -6.89
C ASN A 84 -14.15 -3.46 -5.74
N VAL A 85 -13.86 -2.48 -4.88
CA VAL A 85 -13.02 -2.69 -3.70
C VAL A 85 -13.84 -3.39 -2.62
N ASP A 86 -13.48 -4.62 -2.30
CA ASP A 86 -14.12 -5.40 -1.25
C ASP A 86 -13.76 -4.79 0.12
N PRO A 87 -14.74 -4.63 1.04
CA PRO A 87 -14.46 -4.15 2.39
C PRO A 87 -13.39 -4.96 3.14
N VAL A 88 -13.18 -6.22 2.79
CA VAL A 88 -12.15 -7.05 3.42
C VAL A 88 -10.74 -6.47 3.20
N PHE A 89 -10.50 -5.76 2.12
CA PHE A 89 -9.19 -5.14 1.83
C PHE A 89 -8.85 -4.07 2.87
N ALA A 90 -9.84 -3.28 3.29
CA ALA A 90 -9.66 -2.31 4.36
C ALA A 90 -9.33 -3.00 5.70
N LYS A 91 -10.05 -4.07 6.01
CA LYS A 91 -9.79 -4.86 7.22
C LYS A 91 -8.39 -5.45 7.21
N GLN A 92 -7.91 -5.89 6.06
CA GLN A 92 -6.58 -6.44 5.89
C GLN A 92 -5.49 -5.39 6.16
N VAL A 93 -5.65 -4.18 5.62
CA VAL A 93 -4.71 -3.08 5.89
C VAL A 93 -4.68 -2.76 7.38
N LEU A 94 -5.84 -2.65 8.02
CA LEU A 94 -5.91 -2.36 9.46
C LEU A 94 -5.25 -3.48 10.29
N THR A 95 -5.40 -4.74 9.88
CA THR A 95 -4.73 -5.87 10.52
C THR A 95 -3.21 -5.73 10.41
N TYR A 96 -2.69 -5.39 9.23
CA TYR A 96 -1.26 -5.16 9.04
C TYR A 96 -0.74 -4.04 9.95
N LEU A 97 -1.49 -2.96 10.11
CA LEU A 97 -1.10 -1.87 11.00
C LEU A 97 -1.04 -2.33 12.45
N ARG A 98 -2.01 -3.14 12.90
CA ARG A 98 -1.99 -3.66 14.27
C ARG A 98 -0.81 -4.60 14.52
N VAL A 99 -0.53 -5.49 13.57
CA VAL A 99 0.53 -6.49 13.72
C VAL A 99 1.92 -5.86 13.66
N THR A 100 2.10 -4.86 12.80
CA THR A 100 3.41 -4.19 12.61
C THR A 100 3.65 -3.05 13.57
N ASN A 101 2.65 -2.60 14.29
CA ASN A 101 2.68 -1.36 15.09
C ASN A 101 2.90 -0.10 14.26
N LEU A 102 2.69 -0.16 12.96
CA LEU A 102 2.69 1.03 12.11
C LEU A 102 1.32 1.71 12.20
N ARG A 103 1.32 3.03 11.99
CA ARG A 103 0.14 3.86 12.23
C ARG A 103 -0.61 4.23 10.97
N VAL A 104 0.02 4.14 9.80
CA VAL A 104 -0.53 4.65 8.54
C VAL A 104 -0.46 3.60 7.46
N GLY A 105 -1.54 3.48 6.70
CA GLY A 105 -1.62 2.60 5.54
C GLY A 105 -2.30 3.27 4.36
N LEU A 106 -1.96 2.81 3.16
CA LEU A 106 -2.58 3.21 1.91
C LEU A 106 -3.08 1.99 1.17
N LEU A 107 -4.27 2.10 0.61
CA LEU A 107 -4.82 1.15 -0.36
C LEU A 107 -4.93 1.88 -1.68
N LEU A 108 -4.26 1.38 -2.72
CA LEU A 108 -4.25 1.96 -4.05
C LEU A 108 -4.91 0.98 -5.02
N ASN A 109 -6.07 1.34 -5.56
CA ASN A 109 -6.72 0.56 -6.60
C ASN A 109 -6.47 1.21 -7.95
N PHE A 110 -5.70 0.53 -8.80
CA PHE A 110 -5.30 1.06 -10.10
C PHE A 110 -6.35 0.85 -11.19
N ASN A 111 -7.37 0.04 -10.94
CA ASN A 111 -8.42 -0.21 -11.94
C ASN A 111 -9.50 0.87 -11.90
N VAL A 112 -9.09 2.11 -12.07
CA VAL A 112 -9.93 3.31 -12.04
C VAL A 112 -9.49 4.25 -13.16
N ALA A 113 -10.37 5.18 -13.54
CA ALA A 113 -10.04 6.16 -14.57
C ALA A 113 -8.98 7.17 -14.09
N SER A 114 -9.03 7.55 -12.82
CA SER A 114 -8.06 8.48 -12.21
C SER A 114 -7.69 7.97 -10.82
N LEU A 115 -6.44 7.60 -10.62
CA LEU A 115 -5.98 7.09 -9.33
C LEU A 115 -6.15 8.15 -8.25
N GLY A 116 -5.73 9.37 -8.51
CA GLY A 116 -5.79 10.46 -7.53
C GLY A 116 -7.19 10.81 -7.06
N SER A 117 -8.20 10.61 -7.93
CA SER A 117 -9.59 10.97 -7.62
C SER A 117 -10.39 9.83 -7.01
N HIS A 118 -10.12 8.58 -7.40
CA HIS A 118 -11.01 7.45 -7.07
C HIS A 118 -10.29 6.20 -6.55
N GLY A 119 -8.96 6.12 -6.64
CA GLY A 119 -8.23 4.90 -6.36
C GLY A 119 -7.50 4.87 -5.03
N ILE A 120 -7.54 5.93 -4.24
CA ILE A 120 -6.70 6.04 -3.04
C ILE A 120 -7.57 6.04 -1.78
N ARG A 121 -7.18 5.20 -0.82
CA ARG A 121 -7.77 5.23 0.51
C ARG A 121 -6.66 5.20 1.55
N ARG A 122 -6.73 6.13 2.52
CA ARG A 122 -5.77 6.28 3.61
C ARG A 122 -6.37 5.76 4.90
N PHE A 123 -5.54 5.06 5.67
CA PHE A 123 -5.90 4.54 6.99
C PHE A 123 -4.92 5.08 8.02
N GLN A 124 -5.42 5.38 9.20
CA GLN A 124 -4.60 5.79 10.33
C GLN A 124 -5.17 5.19 11.62
N LEU A 125 -4.31 4.53 12.38
CA LEU A 125 -4.64 4.03 13.72
C LEU A 125 -4.15 4.98 14.79
#